data_c4930a78dafb0aadfa50a1a6a0416ff0
#
_entry.id   c4930a78dafb0aadfa50a1a6a0416ff0
#
_cell.length_a   1.000
_cell.length_b   1.000
_cell.length_c   1.000
_cell.angle_alpha   90.00
_cell.angle_beta   90.00
_cell.angle_gamma   90.00
#
_symmetry.space_group_name_H-M   'P 1'
#
loop_
_entity.id
_entity.type
_entity.pdbx_description
1 polymer ?
#
loop_
_entity_poly.entity_id
_entity_poly.type
_entity_poly.pdbx_seq_one_letter_code
_entity_poly.pdbx_strand_id
1 'polypeptide(L)'
;MTHPPHADLDRQTVTKAYARWAPVYDLVFGAVFERGRHAAIAAAERIGGRILEVGIGTGLSLPHYSKDCRVCGVDISEPMLRKARDRVAQFGLSNVEGLWVMDAEHLSFPDESFDVVVAQYVVTTVPNPEATLDEFARVLKPGGEIVLVSRVGAEAGLRRALEHGFAPAARKLGWRTEFSFERYARWAARTGGVRLVERRAMPPLGHFSLIRFAKEGGEGRARQSFPRETHPAARASL
;
A
#
# COMPACT_ATOMS: atom_id res chain seq x y z
N MET A 1 31.78 -12.55 4.75
CA MET A 1 31.37 -11.98 3.45
C MET A 1 30.47 -10.81 3.74
N THR A 2 31.01 -9.61 3.65
CA THR A 2 30.29 -8.36 3.93
C THR A 2 29.38 -8.04 2.75
N HIS A 3 28.06 -7.98 2.98
CA HIS A 3 27.13 -7.48 1.98
C HIS A 3 27.46 -6.01 1.67
N PRO A 4 27.48 -5.60 0.38
CA PRO A 4 27.63 -4.20 0.04
C PRO A 4 26.45 -3.39 0.60
N PRO A 5 26.71 -2.16 1.10
CA PRO A 5 25.62 -1.32 1.61
C PRO A 5 24.63 -1.04 0.49
N HIS A 6 23.37 -1.37 0.73
CA HIS A 6 22.26 -0.95 -0.14
C HIS A 6 22.30 0.59 -0.20
N ALA A 7 22.50 1.16 -1.40
CA ALA A 7 22.46 2.59 -1.60
C ALA A 7 21.03 3.06 -1.28
N ASP A 8 20.86 3.62 -0.09
CA ASP A 8 19.60 4.18 0.37
C ASP A 8 19.23 5.38 -0.52
N LEU A 9 17.97 5.41 -0.94
CA LEU A 9 17.42 6.56 -1.66
C LEU A 9 17.37 7.73 -0.67
N ASP A 10 18.08 8.82 -0.99
CA ASP A 10 18.04 10.03 -0.19
C ASP A 10 16.64 10.66 -0.25
N ARG A 11 16.09 11.04 0.92
CA ARG A 11 14.79 11.69 1.08
C ARG A 11 14.61 12.91 0.19
N GLN A 12 15.65 13.73 0.04
CA GLN A 12 15.58 14.93 -0.78
C GLN A 12 15.43 14.62 -2.27
N THR A 13 16.08 13.56 -2.74
CA THR A 13 16.00 13.08 -4.12
C THR A 13 14.61 12.55 -4.43
N VAL A 14 14.01 11.79 -3.51
CA VAL A 14 12.64 11.27 -3.65
C VAL A 14 11.64 12.42 -3.69
N THR A 15 11.69 13.35 -2.73
CA THR A 15 10.77 14.50 -2.66
C THR A 15 10.86 15.41 -3.88
N LYS A 16 12.08 15.71 -4.37
CA LYS A 16 12.30 16.53 -5.57
C LYS A 16 11.81 15.84 -6.85
N ALA A 17 12.02 14.51 -6.96
CA ALA A 17 11.54 13.75 -8.11
C ALA A 17 10.01 13.78 -8.17
N TYR A 18 9.31 13.51 -7.08
CA TYR A 18 7.84 13.53 -7.04
C TYR A 18 7.24 14.92 -7.26
N ALA A 19 7.82 15.99 -6.69
CA ALA A 19 7.38 17.36 -6.93
C ALA A 19 7.48 17.76 -8.43
N ARG A 20 8.51 17.25 -9.12
CA ARG A 20 8.72 17.51 -10.56
C ARG A 20 7.72 16.78 -11.46
N TRP A 21 7.25 15.60 -11.04
CA TRP A 21 6.29 14.79 -11.79
C TRP A 21 4.84 15.14 -11.50
N ALA A 22 4.55 15.87 -10.41
CA ALA A 22 3.20 16.22 -10.00
C ALA A 22 2.27 16.74 -11.11
N PRO A 23 2.71 17.55 -12.11
CA PRO A 23 1.83 18.05 -13.16
C PRO A 23 1.36 16.98 -14.16
N VAL A 24 2.17 15.93 -14.39
CA VAL A 24 1.93 14.88 -15.40
C VAL A 24 1.63 13.52 -14.75
N TYR A 25 1.75 13.44 -13.43
CA TYR A 25 1.65 12.17 -12.67
C TYR A 25 0.30 11.48 -12.91
N ASP A 26 -0.80 12.22 -12.82
CA ASP A 26 -2.15 11.70 -12.99
C ASP A 26 -2.38 11.15 -14.40
N LEU A 27 -1.79 11.78 -15.42
CA LEU A 27 -1.96 11.37 -16.81
C LEU A 27 -1.18 10.08 -17.14
N VAL A 28 0.08 9.98 -16.64
CA VAL A 28 0.97 8.85 -16.97
C VAL A 28 0.69 7.63 -16.11
N PHE A 29 0.40 7.83 -14.83
CA PHE A 29 0.28 6.76 -13.84
C PHE A 29 -1.16 6.42 -13.44
N GLY A 30 -2.14 7.29 -13.79
CA GLY A 30 -3.55 7.10 -13.46
C GLY A 30 -4.07 5.75 -13.94
N ALA A 31 -3.99 5.49 -15.24
CA ALA A 31 -4.52 4.27 -15.87
C ALA A 31 -3.71 3.00 -15.52
N VAL A 32 -2.36 3.11 -15.45
CA VAL A 32 -1.49 1.95 -15.16
C VAL A 32 -1.73 1.41 -13.76
N PHE A 33 -1.98 2.29 -12.80
CA PHE A 33 -2.14 1.94 -11.38
C PHE A 33 -3.60 1.79 -10.94
N GLU A 34 -4.55 2.05 -11.83
CA GLU A 34 -5.99 2.05 -11.52
C GLU A 34 -6.48 0.71 -10.96
N ARG A 35 -6.12 -0.40 -11.62
CA ARG A 35 -6.53 -1.75 -11.17
C ARG A 35 -6.00 -2.08 -9.78
N GLY A 36 -4.76 -1.70 -9.49
CA GLY A 36 -4.17 -1.88 -8.17
C GLY A 36 -4.88 -1.03 -7.12
N ARG A 37 -5.19 0.23 -7.46
CA ARG A 37 -5.93 1.16 -6.61
C ARG A 37 -7.30 0.62 -6.23
N HIS A 38 -8.11 0.22 -7.21
CA HIS A 38 -9.42 -0.36 -6.95
C HIS A 38 -9.34 -1.64 -6.11
N ALA A 39 -8.35 -2.50 -6.36
CA ALA A 39 -8.16 -3.71 -5.57
C ALA A 39 -7.78 -3.42 -4.12
N ALA A 40 -6.93 -2.40 -3.86
CA ALA A 40 -6.57 -1.98 -2.51
C ALA A 40 -7.78 -1.39 -1.77
N ILE A 41 -8.53 -0.49 -2.43
CA ILE A 41 -9.74 0.11 -1.86
C ILE A 41 -10.77 -0.96 -1.52
N ALA A 42 -11.09 -1.85 -2.46
CA ALA A 42 -12.03 -2.94 -2.22
C ALA A 42 -11.57 -3.89 -1.09
N ALA A 43 -10.27 -4.08 -0.90
CA ALA A 43 -9.74 -4.85 0.22
C ALA A 43 -9.91 -4.10 1.54
N ALA A 44 -9.66 -2.78 1.56
CA ALA A 44 -9.82 -1.94 2.75
C ALA A 44 -11.29 -1.81 3.17
N GLU A 45 -12.20 -1.62 2.23
CA GLU A 45 -13.64 -1.48 2.49
C GLU A 45 -14.29 -2.73 3.07
N ARG A 46 -13.76 -3.93 2.77
CA ARG A 46 -14.24 -5.17 3.41
C ARG A 46 -14.06 -5.18 4.92
N ILE A 47 -13.11 -4.41 5.43
CA ILE A 47 -12.87 -4.25 6.86
C ILE A 47 -13.64 -3.02 7.34
N GLY A 48 -13.56 -1.94 6.54
CA GLY A 48 -14.24 -0.68 6.82
C GLY A 48 -13.62 0.08 7.98
N GLY A 49 -14.40 0.98 8.58
CA GLY A 49 -13.98 1.77 9.72
C GLY A 49 -13.09 2.95 9.35
N ARG A 50 -12.05 3.19 10.13
CA ARG A 50 -11.11 4.29 9.94
C ARG A 50 -9.89 3.83 9.17
N ILE A 51 -9.69 4.38 7.99
CA ILE A 51 -8.64 4.00 7.05
C ILE A 51 -7.56 5.07 7.03
N LEU A 52 -6.29 4.68 7.16
CA LEU A 52 -5.14 5.54 6.86
C LEU A 52 -4.59 5.17 5.49
N GLU A 53 -4.57 6.11 4.55
CA GLU A 53 -3.85 5.94 3.29
C GLU A 53 -2.51 6.69 3.37
N VAL A 54 -1.41 5.94 3.28
CA VAL A 54 -0.04 6.47 3.32
C VAL A 54 0.50 6.60 1.91
N GLY A 55 1.10 7.77 1.61
CA GLY A 55 1.55 8.13 0.27
C GLY A 55 0.37 8.42 -0.66
N ILE A 56 -0.62 9.18 -0.18
CA ILE A 56 -1.86 9.44 -0.92
C ILE A 56 -1.65 10.26 -2.20
N GLY A 57 -0.52 10.95 -2.34
CA GLY A 57 -0.16 11.75 -3.49
C GLY A 57 -1.20 12.83 -3.79
N THR A 58 -1.69 12.87 -5.03
CA THR A 58 -2.72 13.82 -5.50
C THR A 58 -4.14 13.40 -5.13
N GLY A 59 -4.31 12.32 -4.34
CA GLY A 59 -5.61 11.85 -3.85
C GLY A 59 -6.48 11.16 -4.90
N LEU A 60 -5.88 10.50 -5.93
CA LEU A 60 -6.62 9.77 -6.96
C LEU A 60 -7.51 8.64 -6.43
N SER A 61 -7.20 8.10 -5.26
CA SER A 61 -7.95 7.06 -4.56
C SER A 61 -9.21 7.60 -3.87
N LEU A 62 -9.16 8.84 -3.37
CA LEU A 62 -10.17 9.40 -2.47
C LEU A 62 -11.61 9.32 -2.98
N PRO A 63 -11.91 9.65 -4.25
CA PRO A 63 -13.30 9.58 -4.77
C PRO A 63 -13.86 8.17 -4.88
N HIS A 64 -13.01 7.14 -4.75
CA HIS A 64 -13.40 5.74 -4.91
C HIS A 64 -13.73 5.06 -3.59
N TYR A 65 -13.40 5.67 -2.44
CA TYR A 65 -13.81 5.15 -1.14
C TYR A 65 -15.30 5.38 -0.88
N SER A 66 -15.96 4.34 -0.36
CA SER A 66 -17.34 4.45 0.14
C SER A 66 -17.45 5.54 1.21
N LYS A 67 -18.58 6.22 1.26
CA LYS A 67 -18.89 7.22 2.28
C LYS A 67 -19.01 6.64 3.69
N ASP A 68 -19.15 5.33 3.80
CA ASP A 68 -19.20 4.62 5.08
C ASP A 68 -17.83 4.45 5.74
N CYS A 69 -16.75 4.65 4.96
CA CYS A 69 -15.37 4.64 5.46
C CYS A 69 -14.93 6.05 5.84
N ARG A 70 -14.16 6.18 6.93
CA ARG A 70 -13.52 7.44 7.32
C ARG A 70 -12.06 7.39 6.87
N VAL A 71 -11.65 8.29 6.00
CA VAL A 71 -10.33 8.26 5.37
C VAL A 71 -9.44 9.38 5.88
N CYS A 72 -8.27 9.01 6.38
CA CYS A 72 -7.15 9.90 6.68
C CYS A 72 -6.07 9.69 5.62
N GLY A 73 -5.48 10.75 5.08
CA GLY A 73 -4.40 10.66 4.11
C GLY A 73 -3.12 11.34 4.57
N VAL A 74 -1.98 10.71 4.30
CA VAL A 74 -0.66 11.32 4.54
C VAL A 74 0.23 11.20 3.32
N ASP A 75 1.06 12.20 3.10
CA ASP A 75 2.11 12.22 2.08
C ASP A 75 3.27 13.10 2.56
N ILE A 76 4.48 12.82 2.11
CA ILE A 76 5.64 13.66 2.42
C ILE A 76 5.67 14.96 1.60
N SER A 77 4.89 15.01 0.50
CA SER A 77 4.89 16.09 -0.48
C SER A 77 3.71 17.04 -0.31
N GLU A 78 3.93 18.20 0.27
CA GLU A 78 2.89 19.26 0.37
C GLU A 78 2.31 19.67 -1.01
N PRO A 79 3.09 19.77 -2.11
CA PRO A 79 2.52 20.05 -3.44
C PRO A 79 1.52 19.00 -3.91
N MET A 80 1.74 17.71 -3.57
CA MET A 80 0.80 16.63 -3.88
C MET A 80 -0.47 16.77 -3.03
N LEU A 81 -0.32 17.00 -1.73
CA LEU A 81 -1.45 17.15 -0.81
C LEU A 81 -2.33 18.36 -1.14
N ARG A 82 -1.78 19.45 -1.69
CA ARG A 82 -2.61 20.57 -2.19
C ARG A 82 -3.59 20.09 -3.24
N LYS A 83 -3.13 19.33 -4.24
CA LYS A 83 -4.00 18.75 -5.27
C LYS A 83 -5.02 17.77 -4.67
N ALA A 84 -4.63 17.00 -3.67
CA ALA A 84 -5.55 16.11 -2.97
C ALA A 84 -6.65 16.90 -2.24
N ARG A 85 -6.31 18.01 -1.57
CA ARG A 85 -7.29 18.91 -0.93
C ARG A 85 -8.24 19.56 -1.95
N ASP A 86 -7.70 20.01 -3.10
CA ASP A 86 -8.53 20.53 -4.20
C ASP A 86 -9.52 19.47 -4.67
N ARG A 87 -9.08 18.21 -4.79
CA ARG A 87 -9.94 17.07 -5.15
C ARG A 87 -11.01 16.78 -4.11
N VAL A 88 -10.67 16.82 -2.82
CA VAL A 88 -11.63 16.68 -1.72
C VAL A 88 -12.73 17.75 -1.83
N ALA A 89 -12.34 19.01 -2.05
CA ALA A 89 -13.27 20.11 -2.22
C ALA A 89 -14.13 19.97 -3.49
N GLN A 90 -13.51 19.65 -4.62
CA GLN A 90 -14.15 19.47 -5.91
C GLN A 90 -15.25 18.40 -5.90
N PHE A 91 -14.98 17.27 -5.25
CA PHE A 91 -15.92 16.13 -5.21
C PHE A 91 -16.78 16.09 -3.94
N GLY A 92 -16.63 17.06 -3.01
CA GLY A 92 -17.40 17.11 -1.78
C GLY A 92 -17.22 15.86 -0.91
N LEU A 93 -15.97 15.37 -0.76
CA LEU A 93 -15.66 14.11 -0.07
C LEU A 93 -15.73 14.28 1.44
N SER A 94 -16.93 14.21 2.01
CA SER A 94 -17.18 14.41 3.44
C SER A 94 -16.65 13.28 4.34
N ASN A 95 -16.29 12.14 3.77
CA ASN A 95 -15.70 10.99 4.46
C ASN A 95 -14.17 11.12 4.66
N VAL A 96 -13.53 12.15 4.11
CA VAL A 96 -12.11 12.43 4.33
C VAL A 96 -11.96 13.26 5.60
N GLU A 97 -11.39 12.66 6.67
CA GLU A 97 -11.18 13.34 7.96
C GLU A 97 -10.07 14.40 7.89
N GLY A 98 -9.05 14.18 7.06
CA GLY A 98 -7.96 15.13 6.88
C GLY A 98 -6.81 14.60 6.04
N LEU A 99 -5.94 15.54 5.62
CA LEU A 99 -4.75 15.29 4.81
C LEU A 99 -3.56 16.01 5.43
N TRP A 100 -2.50 15.27 5.82
CA TRP A 100 -1.35 15.81 6.55
C TRP A 100 -0.01 15.49 5.87
N VAL A 101 0.93 16.41 5.99
CA VAL A 101 2.32 16.17 5.61
C VAL A 101 2.97 15.32 6.70
N MET A 102 3.33 14.08 6.37
CA MET A 102 4.02 13.17 7.30
C MET A 102 5.00 12.28 6.55
N ASP A 103 6.06 11.89 7.24
CA ASP A 103 6.94 10.84 6.80
C ASP A 103 6.33 9.47 7.18
N ALA A 104 6.29 8.55 6.21
CA ALA A 104 5.76 7.21 6.44
C ALA A 104 6.55 6.39 7.48
N GLU A 105 7.82 6.78 7.72
CA GLU A 105 8.68 6.18 8.75
C GLU A 105 8.41 6.74 10.16
N HIS A 106 7.63 7.84 10.29
CA HIS A 106 7.34 8.52 11.55
C HIS A 106 5.93 9.13 11.49
N LEU A 107 4.92 8.31 11.75
CA LEU A 107 3.53 8.75 11.73
C LEU A 107 3.14 9.39 13.08
N SER A 108 2.68 10.64 13.04
CA SER A 108 2.25 11.39 14.24
C SER A 108 0.83 10.99 14.71
N PHE A 109 0.45 9.73 14.54
CA PHE A 109 -0.80 9.18 15.07
C PHE A 109 -0.51 8.29 16.28
N PRO A 110 -1.44 8.23 17.26
CA PRO A 110 -1.33 7.29 18.37
C PRO A 110 -1.32 5.83 17.87
N ASP A 111 -0.82 4.93 18.71
CA ASP A 111 -0.93 3.49 18.48
C ASP A 111 -2.40 3.10 18.30
N GLU A 112 -2.64 2.08 17.50
CA GLU A 112 -3.96 1.46 17.35
C GLU A 112 -5.09 2.43 16.95
N SER A 113 -4.79 3.41 16.09
CA SER A 113 -5.71 4.47 15.67
C SER A 113 -6.58 4.09 14.48
N PHE A 114 -6.17 3.11 13.67
CA PHE A 114 -6.80 2.78 12.40
C PHE A 114 -7.23 1.32 12.31
N ASP A 115 -8.35 1.08 11.65
CA ASP A 115 -8.84 -0.26 11.36
C ASP A 115 -8.12 -0.86 10.13
N VAL A 116 -7.70 0.01 9.20
CA VAL A 116 -6.93 -0.37 8.01
C VAL A 116 -5.84 0.66 7.72
N VAL A 117 -4.66 0.19 7.33
CA VAL A 117 -3.60 1.02 6.74
C VAL A 117 -3.42 0.60 5.28
N VAL A 118 -3.59 1.53 4.36
CA VAL A 118 -3.42 1.34 2.91
C VAL A 118 -2.15 2.05 2.45
N ALA A 119 -1.30 1.37 1.69
CA ALA A 119 -0.15 1.99 1.02
C ALA A 119 -0.02 1.48 -0.41
N GLN A 120 -0.22 2.38 -1.37
CA GLN A 120 -0.21 2.07 -2.80
C GLN A 120 1.06 2.59 -3.43
N TYR A 121 1.95 1.67 -3.85
CA TYR A 121 3.21 1.99 -4.54
C TYR A 121 4.23 2.79 -3.70
N VAL A 122 4.11 2.79 -2.37
CA VAL A 122 4.92 3.59 -1.44
C VAL A 122 6.11 2.81 -0.90
N VAL A 123 5.88 1.61 -0.35
CA VAL A 123 6.88 0.86 0.45
C VAL A 123 8.19 0.61 -0.32
N THR A 124 8.14 0.54 -1.65
CA THR A 124 9.33 0.38 -2.49
C THR A 124 10.09 1.68 -2.76
N THR A 125 9.54 2.82 -2.38
CA THR A 125 10.10 4.16 -2.64
C THR A 125 10.67 4.84 -1.39
N VAL A 126 10.30 4.36 -0.20
CA VAL A 126 10.80 4.91 1.06
C VAL A 126 12.24 4.45 1.35
N PRO A 127 13.04 5.25 2.07
CA PRO A 127 14.40 4.86 2.47
C PRO A 127 14.43 3.58 3.29
N ASN A 128 13.62 3.48 4.37
CA ASN A 128 13.59 2.35 5.29
C ASN A 128 12.23 1.63 5.28
N PRO A 129 12.00 0.70 4.33
CA PRO A 129 10.73 0.00 4.21
C PRO A 129 10.28 -0.74 5.47
N GLU A 130 11.22 -1.32 6.22
CA GLU A 130 10.90 -2.02 7.46
C GLU A 130 10.43 -1.07 8.56
N ALA A 131 11.06 0.10 8.72
CA ALA A 131 10.61 1.12 9.66
C ALA A 131 9.20 1.65 9.28
N THR A 132 8.96 1.84 7.98
CA THR A 132 7.63 2.19 7.47
C THR A 132 6.57 1.14 7.82
N LEU A 133 6.89 -0.13 7.63
CA LEU A 133 5.97 -1.24 7.95
C LEU A 133 5.76 -1.38 9.46
N ASP A 134 6.80 -1.11 10.28
CA ASP A 134 6.70 -1.08 11.74
C ASP A 134 5.73 0.03 12.20
N GLU A 135 5.80 1.24 11.59
CA GLU A 135 4.84 2.32 11.86
C GLU A 135 3.41 1.95 11.43
N PHE A 136 3.25 1.27 10.29
CA PHE A 136 1.94 0.77 9.87
C PHE A 136 1.36 -0.21 10.90
N ALA A 137 2.18 -1.15 11.39
CA ALA A 137 1.75 -2.10 12.41
C ALA A 137 1.46 -1.42 13.76
N ARG A 138 2.21 -0.35 14.11
CA ARG A 138 1.99 0.42 15.35
C ARG A 138 0.64 1.12 15.34
N VAL A 139 0.33 1.87 14.27
CA VAL A 139 -0.91 2.64 14.19
C VAL A 139 -2.14 1.79 13.88
N LEU A 140 -1.95 0.53 13.46
CA LEU A 140 -3.01 -0.42 13.16
C LEU A 140 -3.57 -1.02 14.44
N LYS A 141 -4.89 -1.06 14.57
CA LYS A 141 -5.59 -1.73 15.68
C LYS A 141 -5.39 -3.25 15.64
N PRO A 142 -5.45 -3.94 16.79
CA PRO A 142 -5.60 -5.38 16.82
C PRO A 142 -6.82 -5.84 16.00
N GLY A 143 -6.63 -6.85 15.16
CA GLY A 143 -7.66 -7.34 14.23
C GLY A 143 -7.79 -6.54 12.93
N GLY A 144 -7.06 -5.43 12.79
CA GLY A 144 -7.00 -4.63 11.55
C GLY A 144 -6.07 -5.23 10.49
N GLU A 145 -6.02 -4.59 9.32
CA GLU A 145 -5.18 -5.06 8.22
C GLU A 145 -4.34 -3.95 7.58
N ILE A 146 -3.13 -4.31 7.17
CA ILE A 146 -2.29 -3.53 6.26
C ILE A 146 -2.57 -4.03 4.85
N VAL A 147 -2.95 -3.13 3.95
CA VAL A 147 -3.24 -3.41 2.54
C VAL A 147 -2.22 -2.68 1.67
N LEU A 148 -1.38 -3.44 0.99
CA LEU A 148 -0.32 -2.90 0.14
C LEU A 148 -0.60 -3.22 -1.32
N VAL A 149 -0.38 -2.25 -2.21
CA VAL A 149 -0.13 -2.52 -3.62
C VAL A 149 1.31 -2.12 -3.89
N SER A 150 2.11 -3.09 -4.28
CA SER A 150 3.54 -2.90 -4.39
C SER A 150 4.12 -3.62 -5.60
N ARG A 151 5.19 -3.06 -6.15
CA ARG A 151 5.99 -3.79 -7.12
C ARG A 151 6.76 -4.87 -6.37
N VAL A 152 6.58 -6.11 -6.81
CA VAL A 152 7.36 -7.26 -6.32
C VAL A 152 8.16 -7.81 -7.49
N GLY A 153 9.47 -7.81 -7.37
CA GLY A 153 10.38 -8.35 -8.40
C GLY A 153 10.10 -9.82 -8.70
N ALA A 154 10.41 -10.24 -9.91
CA ALA A 154 10.27 -11.64 -10.29
C ALA A 154 11.22 -12.52 -9.49
N GLU A 155 10.70 -13.57 -8.88
CA GLU A 155 11.48 -14.49 -8.04
C GLU A 155 12.38 -15.42 -8.89
N ALA A 156 11.98 -15.70 -10.15
CA ALA A 156 12.75 -16.58 -11.06
C ALA A 156 12.41 -16.34 -12.54
N GLY A 157 13.20 -16.93 -13.44
CA GLY A 157 12.94 -17.04 -14.88
C GLY A 157 13.42 -15.86 -15.72
N LEU A 158 13.07 -15.89 -17.02
CA LEU A 158 13.48 -14.91 -18.05
C LEU A 158 13.12 -13.47 -17.66
N ARG A 159 12.01 -13.29 -16.97
CA ARG A 159 11.54 -12.00 -16.46
C ARG A 159 12.53 -11.38 -15.48
N ARG A 160 13.14 -12.17 -14.58
CA ARG A 160 14.20 -11.69 -13.67
C ARG A 160 15.40 -11.18 -14.43
N ALA A 161 15.83 -11.89 -15.49
CA ALA A 161 16.95 -11.48 -16.32
C ALA A 161 16.67 -10.15 -17.05
N LEU A 162 15.46 -9.95 -17.58
CA LEU A 162 15.03 -8.69 -18.22
C LEU A 162 14.96 -7.53 -17.22
N GLU A 163 14.43 -7.78 -16.00
CA GLU A 163 14.37 -6.77 -14.94
C GLU A 163 15.76 -6.30 -14.50
N HIS A 164 16.74 -7.20 -14.43
CA HIS A 164 18.15 -6.86 -14.17
C HIS A 164 18.75 -5.96 -15.27
N GLY A 165 18.42 -6.18 -16.52
CA GLY A 165 18.92 -5.37 -17.66
C GLY A 165 18.40 -3.92 -17.61
N PHE A 166 17.18 -3.68 -17.12
CA PHE A 166 16.57 -2.35 -17.00
C PHE A 166 16.83 -1.63 -15.67
N ALA A 167 17.45 -2.31 -14.69
CA ALA A 167 17.67 -1.79 -13.35
C ALA A 167 18.42 -0.44 -13.29
N PRO A 168 19.45 -0.15 -14.12
CA PRO A 168 20.16 1.14 -14.07
C PRO A 168 19.28 2.33 -14.48
N ALA A 169 18.40 2.16 -15.47
CA ALA A 169 17.48 3.20 -15.92
C ALA A 169 16.37 3.47 -14.90
N ALA A 170 15.82 2.43 -14.28
CA ALA A 170 14.78 2.52 -13.25
C ALA A 170 15.28 3.20 -11.96
N ARG A 171 16.54 2.98 -11.56
CA ARG A 171 17.17 3.67 -10.42
C ARG A 171 17.25 5.19 -10.60
N LYS A 172 17.52 5.67 -11.83
CA LYS A 172 17.50 7.11 -12.15
C LYS A 172 16.12 7.75 -11.98
N LEU A 173 15.07 6.94 -12.04
CA LEU A 173 13.67 7.35 -11.82
C LEU A 173 13.21 7.18 -10.36
N GLY A 174 14.10 6.82 -9.43
CA GLY A 174 13.78 6.59 -8.03
C GLY A 174 13.06 5.27 -7.76
N TRP A 175 13.10 4.30 -8.69
CA TRP A 175 12.43 3.02 -8.54
C TRP A 175 13.40 1.92 -8.13
N ARG A 176 13.07 1.19 -7.06
CA ARG A 176 13.76 -0.05 -6.69
C ARG A 176 13.22 -1.20 -7.56
N THR A 177 14.07 -1.75 -8.41
CA THR A 177 13.70 -2.88 -9.29
C THR A 177 13.77 -4.24 -8.59
N GLU A 178 14.44 -4.31 -7.43
CA GLU A 178 14.82 -5.56 -6.75
C GLU A 178 14.12 -5.73 -5.39
N PHE A 179 12.88 -5.27 -5.24
CA PHE A 179 12.15 -5.46 -3.99
C PHE A 179 11.49 -6.85 -3.98
N SER A 180 12.08 -7.80 -3.24
CA SER A 180 11.58 -9.16 -3.15
C SER A 180 10.43 -9.28 -2.15
N PHE A 181 9.50 -10.21 -2.40
CA PHE A 181 8.44 -10.53 -1.44
C PHE A 181 8.99 -11.10 -0.13
N GLU A 182 10.12 -11.80 -0.18
CA GLU A 182 10.78 -12.35 1.01
C GLU A 182 11.10 -11.27 2.06
N ARG A 183 11.31 -10.03 1.63
CA ARG A 183 11.53 -8.90 2.55
C ARG A 183 10.31 -8.63 3.40
N TYR A 184 9.12 -8.64 2.81
CA TYR A 184 7.84 -8.53 3.54
C TYR A 184 7.60 -9.72 4.48
N ALA A 185 7.90 -10.94 4.02
CA ALA A 185 7.71 -12.14 4.82
C ALA A 185 8.64 -12.16 6.05
N ARG A 186 9.92 -11.78 5.87
CA ARG A 186 10.87 -11.64 6.98
C ARG A 186 10.46 -10.55 7.95
N TRP A 187 9.96 -9.42 7.46
CA TRP A 187 9.44 -8.37 8.33
C TRP A 187 8.29 -8.88 9.18
N ALA A 188 7.28 -9.52 8.60
CA ALA A 188 6.13 -10.04 9.33
C ALA A 188 6.54 -11.09 10.38
N ALA A 189 7.48 -11.99 10.04
CA ALA A 189 8.00 -12.99 10.97
C ALA A 189 8.77 -12.36 12.14
N ARG A 190 9.52 -11.27 11.90
CA ARG A 190 10.26 -10.53 12.93
C ARG A 190 9.36 -9.78 13.88
N THR A 191 8.35 -9.09 13.34
CA THR A 191 7.48 -8.17 14.11
C THR A 191 6.63 -8.93 15.13
N GLY A 192 6.25 -10.18 14.84
CA GLY A 192 5.31 -10.95 15.65
C GLY A 192 3.90 -10.34 15.63
N GLY A 193 2.88 -11.12 15.85
CA GLY A 193 1.51 -10.64 15.87
C GLY A 193 0.98 -10.05 14.54
N VAL A 194 1.75 -10.17 13.45
CA VAL A 194 1.33 -9.79 12.09
C VAL A 194 1.49 -10.99 11.17
N ARG A 195 0.42 -11.37 10.47
CA ARG A 195 0.43 -12.51 9.56
C ARG A 195 0.01 -12.13 8.15
N LEU A 196 0.60 -12.79 7.15
CA LEU A 196 0.16 -12.68 5.77
C LEU A 196 -1.25 -13.27 5.60
N VAL A 197 -2.15 -12.48 5.01
CA VAL A 197 -3.53 -12.91 4.68
C VAL A 197 -3.65 -13.26 3.20
N GLU A 198 -3.08 -12.41 2.34
CA GLU A 198 -3.19 -12.54 0.89
C GLU A 198 -1.93 -12.03 0.20
N ARG A 199 -1.51 -12.74 -0.84
CA ARG A 199 -0.62 -12.21 -1.88
C ARG A 199 -1.22 -12.58 -3.23
N ARG A 200 -1.53 -11.57 -4.03
CA ARG A 200 -2.13 -11.77 -5.35
C ARG A 200 -1.44 -10.89 -6.38
N ALA A 201 -0.94 -11.51 -7.45
CA ALA A 201 -0.36 -10.79 -8.58
C ALA A 201 -1.44 -9.97 -9.30
N MET A 202 -1.09 -8.74 -9.68
CA MET A 202 -1.98 -7.79 -10.34
C MET A 202 -1.58 -7.57 -11.81
N PRO A 203 -2.54 -7.40 -12.73
CA PRO A 203 -2.25 -7.00 -14.11
C PRO A 203 -1.63 -5.58 -14.15
N PRO A 204 -0.88 -5.25 -15.20
CA PRO A 204 -0.45 -6.12 -16.29
C PRO A 204 0.75 -6.98 -15.88
N LEU A 205 0.85 -8.18 -16.47
CA LEU A 205 1.99 -9.10 -16.36
C LEU A 205 2.43 -9.50 -14.93
N GLY A 206 1.63 -9.20 -13.88
CA GLY A 206 1.97 -9.54 -12.50
C GLY A 206 3.17 -8.76 -11.92
N HIS A 207 3.50 -7.58 -12.47
CA HIS A 207 4.57 -6.72 -11.95
C HIS A 207 4.23 -6.12 -10.59
N PHE A 208 2.95 -5.99 -10.28
CA PHE A 208 2.45 -5.52 -9.01
C PHE A 208 1.76 -6.66 -8.27
N SER A 209 1.74 -6.56 -6.97
CA SER A 209 1.00 -7.49 -6.11
C SER A 209 0.16 -6.72 -5.11
N LEU A 210 -1.06 -7.18 -4.91
CA LEU A 210 -1.84 -6.87 -3.72
C LEU A 210 -1.34 -7.80 -2.60
N ILE A 211 -0.93 -7.22 -1.48
CA ILE A 211 -0.42 -7.93 -0.31
C ILE A 211 -1.21 -7.46 0.90
N ARG A 212 -1.72 -8.38 1.70
CA ARG A 212 -2.47 -8.05 2.90
C ARG A 212 -1.87 -8.76 4.10
N PHE A 213 -1.69 -8.00 5.17
CA PHE A 213 -1.28 -8.51 6.47
C PHE A 213 -2.35 -8.18 7.50
N ALA A 214 -2.69 -9.12 8.37
CA ALA A 214 -3.57 -8.88 9.51
C ALA A 214 -2.75 -8.79 10.79
N LYS A 215 -3.02 -7.79 11.64
CA LYS A 215 -2.53 -7.74 13.01
C LYS A 215 -3.39 -8.64 13.88
N GLU A 216 -2.77 -9.52 14.64
CA GLU A 216 -3.50 -10.43 15.53
C GLU A 216 -4.33 -9.63 16.54
N GLY A 217 -5.56 -10.07 16.78
CA GLY A 217 -6.40 -9.49 17.83
C GLY A 217 -5.86 -9.91 19.18
N GLY A 218 -5.72 -8.98 20.12
CA GLY A 218 -5.53 -9.33 21.53
C GLY A 218 -6.64 -10.30 21.95
N GLU A 219 -6.33 -11.26 22.82
CA GLU A 219 -7.25 -12.26 23.33
C GLU A 219 -8.57 -11.60 23.78
N GLY A 220 -9.66 -11.88 23.09
CA GLY A 220 -10.99 -11.42 23.51
C GLY A 220 -12.02 -11.09 22.44
N ARG A 221 -11.68 -10.94 21.14
CA ARG A 221 -12.69 -10.81 20.08
C ARG A 221 -12.84 -12.10 19.29
N ALA A 222 -13.81 -12.92 19.74
CA ALA A 222 -14.30 -14.06 18.97
C ALA A 222 -14.70 -13.58 17.56
N ARG A 223 -14.05 -14.14 16.54
CA ARG A 223 -14.39 -13.93 15.15
C ARG A 223 -15.82 -14.37 14.92
N GLN A 224 -16.69 -13.47 14.52
CA GLN A 224 -17.90 -13.84 13.80
C GLN A 224 -17.43 -14.47 12.47
N SER A 225 -17.42 -15.79 12.44
CA SER A 225 -17.21 -16.56 11.23
C SER A 225 -18.42 -16.36 10.32
N PHE A 226 -18.25 -15.67 9.22
CA PHE A 226 -19.20 -15.70 8.12
C PHE A 226 -19.32 -17.14 7.63
N PRO A 227 -20.55 -17.69 7.46
CA PRO A 227 -20.73 -19.03 6.93
C PRO A 227 -20.15 -19.12 5.52
N ARG A 228 -19.37 -20.15 5.24
CA ARG A 228 -19.01 -20.51 3.88
C ARG A 228 -20.30 -20.89 3.15
N GLU A 229 -20.69 -20.14 2.15
CA GLU A 229 -21.70 -20.58 1.18
C GLU A 229 -21.19 -21.85 0.50
N THR A 230 -21.80 -22.96 0.86
CA THR A 230 -21.65 -24.22 0.15
C THR A 230 -22.46 -24.13 -1.13
N HIS A 231 -21.77 -24.06 -2.26
CA HIS A 231 -22.39 -24.24 -3.56
C HIS A 231 -23.02 -25.64 -3.66
N PRO A 232 -24.32 -25.75 -3.97
CA PRO A 232 -24.91 -27.08 -4.22
C PRO A 232 -24.44 -27.59 -5.58
N ALA A 233 -23.81 -28.77 -5.56
CA ALA A 233 -23.45 -29.51 -6.75
C ALA A 233 -24.71 -29.82 -7.58
N ALA A 234 -24.65 -29.46 -8.87
CA ALA A 234 -25.63 -29.88 -9.85
C ALA A 234 -25.61 -31.41 -9.97
N ARG A 235 -26.67 -32.06 -9.51
CA ARG A 235 -26.94 -33.46 -9.83
C ARG A 235 -27.50 -33.51 -11.26
N ALA A 236 -26.73 -34.13 -12.16
CA ALA A 236 -27.27 -34.68 -13.38
C ALA A 236 -28.12 -35.93 -13.02
N SER A 237 -29.32 -36.03 -13.58
CA SER A 237 -30.07 -37.30 -13.68
C SER A 237 -31.05 -37.20 -14.84
N LEU A 238 -30.83 -38.11 -15.83
CA LEU A 238 -31.74 -38.74 -16.77
C LEU A 238 -32.53 -37.86 -17.71
#